data_e3e1e2d708bba0e846b9b6ec7a90b124
#
_entry.id   e3e1e2d708bba0e846b9b6ec7a90b124
#
_cell.length_a   1.000
_cell.length_b   1.000
_cell.length_c   1.000
_cell.angle_alpha   90.00
_cell.angle_beta   90.00
_cell.angle_gamma   90.00
#
_symmetry.space_group_name_H-M   'P 1'
#
loop_
_entity.id
_entity.type
_entity.pdbx_description
1 polymer ?
#
loop_
_entity_poly.entity_id
_entity_poly.type
_entity_poly.pdbx_seq_one_letter_code
_entity_poly.pdbx_strand_id
1 'polypeptide(L)'
;MDLVSRIQRLPIGRFHYTLLVVIGLGWMFDAMDTGLISFILAKMAEDWQMTADQKSWVVSIGFVGMAIGAICSGGLADRFGRKTVFAATLVIYSLATAACAFAPDLTWLLVFRFIVGLGLGGQLPVAVTLVSEYIPAHLRGRFIVLLESFWGLGWLVAALVSRFVIPDFGWQTAFMIGGLPALYAIVIWKMVPESIPFLINRGRIEEASALVKKIERQCGVQVYEIFEVKPVAEKQNISFSQLWSGIFARRTLMLWLIWFGIIFSYYGIFTWLPSLLVKEGYSIVQSFEYVLIMILAQLPGYLVAAWLVEKLGRKPTLAGFIGMCAISAYFFGQSGSVTEIVIWGCLMSFFNLGAWGVLYTYTPEQYPTNIRAFGSGWAGAVGRIGGIAAPFAVTHLMGMPNGFSYVFTMFTAVLVAVAIVILVLGEETKGKTLESMGL
;
A
#
# COMPACT_ATOMS: atom_id res chain seq x y z
N MET A 1 -29.34 -22.44 0.24
CA MET A 1 -28.18 -21.69 0.75
C MET A 1 -27.61 -20.91 -0.41
N ASP A 2 -27.36 -19.60 -0.21
CA ASP A 2 -26.86 -18.75 -1.28
C ASP A 2 -25.38 -19.02 -1.63
N LEU A 3 -24.99 -18.64 -2.84
CA LEU A 3 -23.66 -18.92 -3.38
C LEU A 3 -22.54 -18.23 -2.59
N VAL A 4 -22.78 -17.05 -2.03
CA VAL A 4 -21.79 -16.29 -1.24
C VAL A 4 -21.54 -16.97 0.10
N SER A 5 -22.62 -17.37 0.80
CA SER A 5 -22.51 -18.10 2.07
C SER A 5 -21.81 -19.46 1.92
N ARG A 6 -21.93 -20.12 0.75
CA ARG A 6 -21.21 -21.37 0.46
C ARG A 6 -19.71 -21.17 0.46
N ILE A 7 -19.21 -20.12 -0.18
CA ILE A 7 -17.77 -19.78 -0.20
C ILE A 7 -17.26 -19.46 1.20
N GLN A 8 -18.03 -18.69 1.98
CA GLN A 8 -17.58 -18.24 3.31
C GLN A 8 -17.46 -19.37 4.34
N ARG A 9 -18.06 -20.54 4.08
CA ARG A 9 -17.99 -21.71 4.95
C ARG A 9 -16.92 -22.72 4.55
N LEU A 10 -16.22 -22.48 3.45
CA LEU A 10 -15.18 -23.40 2.99
C LEU A 10 -14.03 -23.47 3.99
N PRO A 11 -13.49 -24.66 4.26
CA PRO A 11 -12.26 -24.78 5.00
C PRO A 11 -11.11 -24.15 4.20
N ILE A 12 -10.17 -23.52 4.90
CA ILE A 12 -8.98 -22.98 4.26
C ILE A 12 -8.18 -24.14 3.66
N GLY A 13 -7.86 -24.00 2.38
CA GLY A 13 -7.15 -25.00 1.61
C GLY A 13 -6.26 -24.38 0.54
N ARG A 14 -5.73 -25.24 -0.32
CA ARG A 14 -4.78 -24.86 -1.38
C ARG A 14 -5.31 -23.73 -2.28
N PHE A 15 -6.60 -23.69 -2.56
CA PHE A 15 -7.22 -22.63 -3.34
C PHE A 15 -6.98 -21.24 -2.73
N HIS A 16 -7.22 -21.08 -1.44
CA HIS A 16 -7.11 -19.79 -0.74
C HIS A 16 -5.66 -19.28 -0.70
N TYR A 17 -4.69 -20.16 -0.44
CA TYR A 17 -3.28 -19.80 -0.46
C TYR A 17 -2.80 -19.49 -1.88
N THR A 18 -3.25 -20.23 -2.89
CA THR A 18 -2.92 -19.93 -4.28
C THR A 18 -3.47 -18.56 -4.68
N LEU A 19 -4.73 -18.26 -4.32
CA LEU A 19 -5.33 -16.95 -4.57
C LEU A 19 -4.54 -15.83 -3.88
N LEU A 20 -4.20 -16.02 -2.60
CA LEU A 20 -3.39 -15.06 -1.85
C LEU A 20 -2.03 -14.81 -2.52
N VAL A 21 -1.31 -15.86 -2.91
CA VAL A 21 0.01 -15.72 -3.54
C VAL A 21 -0.10 -15.05 -4.90
N VAL A 22 -1.08 -15.43 -5.73
CA VAL A 22 -1.23 -14.84 -7.07
C VAL A 22 -1.61 -13.35 -6.98
N ILE A 23 -2.54 -12.99 -6.12
CA ILE A 23 -2.91 -11.58 -5.93
C ILE A 23 -1.78 -10.83 -5.21
N GLY A 24 -1.13 -11.47 -4.22
CA GLY A 24 -0.01 -10.90 -3.48
C GLY A 24 1.20 -10.58 -4.36
N LEU A 25 1.53 -11.45 -5.32
CA LEU A 25 2.59 -11.17 -6.30
C LEU A 25 2.22 -9.98 -7.20
N GLY A 26 0.94 -9.82 -7.58
CA GLY A 26 0.48 -8.62 -8.27
C GLY A 26 0.70 -7.36 -7.41
N TRP A 27 0.37 -7.43 -6.12
CA TRP A 27 0.61 -6.35 -5.15
C TRP A 27 2.10 -6.10 -4.88
N MET A 28 2.92 -7.14 -4.90
CA MET A 28 4.37 -7.03 -4.82
C MET A 28 4.95 -6.24 -6.01
N PHE A 29 4.44 -6.44 -7.23
CA PHE A 29 4.88 -5.69 -8.41
C PHE A 29 4.49 -4.22 -8.34
N ASP A 30 3.35 -3.88 -7.75
CA ASP A 30 2.95 -2.51 -7.45
C ASP A 30 3.96 -1.84 -6.49
N ALA A 31 4.28 -2.51 -5.39
CA ALA A 31 5.27 -2.04 -4.43
C ALA A 31 6.68 -1.94 -5.07
N MET A 32 7.05 -2.86 -5.95
CA MET A 32 8.29 -2.81 -6.71
C MET A 32 8.36 -1.55 -7.58
N ASP A 33 7.32 -1.25 -8.35
CA ASP A 33 7.29 -0.04 -9.20
C ASP A 33 7.39 1.24 -8.36
N THR A 34 6.63 1.29 -7.26
CA THR A 34 6.68 2.41 -6.30
C THR A 34 8.08 2.57 -5.68
N GLY A 35 8.78 1.47 -5.42
CA GLY A 35 10.14 1.48 -4.90
C GLY A 35 11.19 1.87 -5.95
N LEU A 36 11.05 1.39 -7.20
CA LEU A 36 12.02 1.65 -8.27
C LEU A 36 12.26 3.13 -8.51
N ILE A 37 11.23 3.97 -8.46
CA ILE A 37 11.38 5.41 -8.69
C ILE A 37 12.34 6.07 -7.68
N SER A 38 12.42 5.56 -6.45
CA SER A 38 13.31 6.09 -5.41
C SER A 38 14.78 5.98 -5.81
N PHE A 39 15.15 4.85 -6.37
CA PHE A 39 16.52 4.57 -6.81
C PHE A 39 16.80 5.18 -8.18
N ILE A 40 15.85 5.07 -9.12
CA ILE A 40 15.97 5.66 -10.45
C ILE A 40 16.15 7.17 -10.37
N LEU A 41 15.36 7.84 -9.53
CA LEU A 41 15.43 9.29 -9.37
C LEU A 41 16.81 9.75 -8.91
N ALA A 42 17.49 8.98 -8.05
CA ALA A 42 18.83 9.31 -7.57
C ALA A 42 19.85 9.43 -8.73
N LYS A 43 19.78 8.49 -9.71
CA LYS A 43 20.67 8.49 -10.87
C LYS A 43 20.18 9.40 -12.00
N MET A 44 18.90 9.32 -12.34
CA MET A 44 18.31 10.12 -13.41
C MET A 44 18.41 11.63 -13.14
N ALA A 45 18.28 12.04 -11.86
CA ALA A 45 18.41 13.44 -11.48
C ALA A 45 19.82 14.00 -11.72
N GLU A 46 20.84 13.18 -11.59
CA GLU A 46 22.22 13.50 -11.95
C GLU A 46 22.37 13.64 -13.47
N ASP A 47 21.93 12.61 -14.22
CA ASP A 47 22.07 12.53 -15.67
C ASP A 47 21.32 13.66 -16.41
N TRP A 48 20.13 14.04 -15.91
CA TRP A 48 19.30 15.09 -16.48
C TRP A 48 19.49 16.45 -15.82
N GLN A 49 20.38 16.58 -14.83
CA GLN A 49 20.64 17.80 -14.05
C GLN A 49 19.34 18.45 -13.53
N MET A 50 18.47 17.60 -12.96
CA MET A 50 17.13 18.00 -12.53
C MET A 50 17.17 18.96 -11.36
N THR A 51 16.34 20.02 -11.43
CA THR A 51 16.09 20.92 -10.31
C THR A 51 15.33 20.23 -9.19
N ALA A 52 15.35 20.81 -7.98
CA ALA A 52 14.60 20.31 -6.83
C ALA A 52 13.08 20.16 -7.14
N ASP A 53 12.50 21.18 -7.80
CA ASP A 53 11.09 21.17 -8.17
C ASP A 53 10.76 20.07 -9.19
N GLN A 54 11.62 19.86 -10.18
CA GLN A 54 11.44 18.81 -11.18
C GLN A 54 11.42 17.43 -10.54
N LYS A 55 12.33 17.15 -9.61
CA LYS A 55 12.35 15.91 -8.81
C LYS A 55 11.06 15.73 -8.03
N SER A 56 10.59 16.79 -7.37
CA SER A 56 9.34 16.76 -6.61
C SER A 56 8.14 16.43 -7.50
N TRP A 57 8.05 17.04 -8.67
CA TRP A 57 6.98 16.77 -9.62
C TRP A 57 6.98 15.32 -10.12
N VAL A 58 8.15 14.74 -10.44
CA VAL A 58 8.25 13.34 -10.91
C VAL A 58 7.65 12.35 -9.89
N VAL A 59 7.85 12.61 -8.60
CA VAL A 59 7.27 11.76 -7.55
C VAL A 59 5.80 12.11 -7.32
N SER A 60 5.48 13.39 -7.12
CA SER A 60 4.14 13.83 -6.72
C SER A 60 3.08 13.56 -7.77
N ILE A 61 3.40 13.66 -9.06
CA ILE A 61 2.44 13.40 -10.14
C ILE A 61 1.95 11.94 -10.14
N GLY A 62 2.81 11.00 -9.73
CA GLY A 62 2.43 9.62 -9.51
C GLY A 62 1.37 9.50 -8.41
N PHE A 63 1.52 10.20 -7.28
CA PHE A 63 0.52 10.20 -6.20
C PHE A 63 -0.79 10.86 -6.61
N VAL A 64 -0.76 11.90 -7.45
CA VAL A 64 -1.98 12.47 -8.04
C VAL A 64 -2.69 11.43 -8.89
N GLY A 65 -1.95 10.72 -9.75
CA GLY A 65 -2.48 9.59 -10.51
C GLY A 65 -3.08 8.51 -9.62
N MET A 66 -2.38 8.12 -8.55
CA MET A 66 -2.86 7.12 -7.57
C MET A 66 -4.16 7.56 -6.89
N ALA A 67 -4.30 8.83 -6.53
CA ALA A 67 -5.52 9.33 -5.90
C ALA A 67 -6.72 9.20 -6.85
N ILE A 68 -6.56 9.58 -8.12
CA ILE A 68 -7.60 9.47 -9.15
C ILE A 68 -7.90 8.00 -9.46
N GLY A 69 -6.87 7.18 -9.63
CA GLY A 69 -7.00 5.74 -9.90
C GLY A 69 -7.78 5.01 -8.80
N ALA A 70 -7.51 5.33 -7.54
CA ALA A 70 -8.22 4.74 -6.40
C ALA A 70 -9.71 5.11 -6.37
N ILE A 71 -10.05 6.36 -6.70
CA ILE A 71 -11.45 6.82 -6.78
C ILE A 71 -12.19 6.12 -7.92
N CYS A 72 -11.56 5.99 -9.07
CA CYS A 72 -12.18 5.40 -10.26
C CYS A 72 -12.30 3.88 -10.18
N SER A 73 -11.35 3.20 -9.52
CA SER A 73 -11.23 1.74 -9.54
C SER A 73 -12.45 1.00 -9.01
N GLY A 74 -13.10 1.51 -7.97
CA GLY A 74 -14.30 0.91 -7.40
C GLY A 74 -15.46 0.84 -8.40
N GLY A 75 -15.75 1.98 -9.06
CA GLY A 75 -16.79 2.04 -10.11
C GLY A 75 -16.46 1.19 -11.33
N LEU A 76 -15.19 1.17 -11.74
CA LEU A 76 -14.71 0.33 -12.84
C LEU A 76 -14.83 -1.16 -12.49
N ALA A 77 -14.47 -1.55 -11.25
CA ALA A 77 -14.58 -2.93 -10.78
C ALA A 77 -16.04 -3.41 -10.67
N ASP A 78 -16.97 -2.53 -10.29
CA ASP A 78 -18.40 -2.83 -10.28
C ASP A 78 -18.96 -2.96 -11.71
N ARG A 79 -18.37 -2.26 -12.70
CA ARG A 79 -18.81 -2.29 -14.10
C ARG A 79 -18.18 -3.42 -14.91
N PHE A 80 -16.89 -3.67 -14.78
CA PHE A 80 -16.12 -4.58 -15.63
C PHE A 80 -15.69 -5.87 -14.94
N GLY A 81 -15.86 -5.96 -13.62
CA GLY A 81 -15.42 -7.08 -12.81
C GLY A 81 -14.09 -6.81 -12.09
N ARG A 82 -13.92 -7.43 -10.93
CA ARG A 82 -12.75 -7.21 -10.05
C ARG A 82 -11.49 -7.76 -10.68
N LYS A 83 -11.55 -8.99 -11.20
CA LYS A 83 -10.45 -9.65 -11.92
C LYS A 83 -9.98 -8.82 -13.12
N THR A 84 -10.94 -8.36 -13.92
CA THR A 84 -10.64 -7.58 -15.13
C THR A 84 -9.93 -6.28 -14.80
N VAL A 85 -10.43 -5.54 -13.80
CA VAL A 85 -9.82 -4.27 -13.39
C VAL A 85 -8.44 -4.50 -12.77
N PHE A 86 -8.26 -5.53 -11.95
CA PHE A 86 -6.97 -5.88 -11.37
C PHE A 86 -5.92 -6.21 -12.43
N ALA A 87 -6.29 -7.00 -13.45
CA ALA A 87 -5.39 -7.30 -14.57
C ALA A 87 -5.11 -6.07 -15.45
N ALA A 88 -6.14 -5.26 -15.74
CA ALA A 88 -5.99 -4.06 -16.57
C ALA A 88 -5.10 -3.00 -15.91
N THR A 89 -5.28 -2.74 -14.61
CA THR A 89 -4.43 -1.79 -13.87
C THR A 89 -2.98 -2.22 -13.86
N LEU A 90 -2.72 -3.54 -13.68
CA LEU A 90 -1.36 -4.11 -13.77
C LEU A 90 -0.73 -3.84 -15.14
N VAL A 91 -1.45 -4.10 -16.23
CA VAL A 91 -0.95 -3.84 -17.61
C VAL A 91 -0.70 -2.34 -17.81
N ILE A 92 -1.63 -1.48 -17.41
CA ILE A 92 -1.55 -0.03 -17.61
C ILE A 92 -0.31 0.53 -16.93
N TYR A 93 -0.12 0.29 -15.62
CA TYR A 93 1.02 0.88 -14.94
C TYR A 93 2.34 0.27 -15.41
N SER A 94 2.40 -1.03 -15.66
CA SER A 94 3.64 -1.68 -16.11
C SER A 94 4.08 -1.17 -17.48
N LEU A 95 3.17 -1.05 -18.45
CA LEU A 95 3.51 -0.49 -19.76
C LEU A 95 3.89 0.98 -19.68
N ALA A 96 3.21 1.76 -18.84
CA ALA A 96 3.57 3.15 -18.61
C ALA A 96 4.93 3.29 -17.92
N THR A 97 5.28 2.38 -16.99
CA THR A 97 6.62 2.32 -16.40
C THR A 97 7.69 2.00 -17.44
N ALA A 98 7.46 1.02 -18.30
CA ALA A 98 8.37 0.75 -19.41
C ALA A 98 8.50 1.97 -20.36
N ALA A 99 7.41 2.69 -20.62
CA ALA A 99 7.42 3.90 -21.45
C ALA A 99 8.27 5.02 -20.83
N CYS A 100 8.38 5.10 -19.49
CA CYS A 100 9.28 6.06 -18.84
C CYS A 100 10.75 5.90 -19.27
N ALA A 101 11.18 4.68 -19.65
CA ALA A 101 12.53 4.44 -20.15
C ALA A 101 12.83 5.19 -21.45
N PHE A 102 11.80 5.50 -22.23
CA PHE A 102 11.90 6.12 -23.55
C PHE A 102 11.41 7.58 -23.53
N ALA A 103 11.20 8.16 -22.36
CA ALA A 103 10.76 9.57 -22.25
C ALA A 103 11.83 10.50 -22.84
N PRO A 104 11.49 11.32 -23.84
CA PRO A 104 12.48 12.21 -24.47
C PRO A 104 12.79 13.44 -23.61
N ASP A 105 11.88 13.81 -22.75
CA ASP A 105 11.97 14.98 -21.87
C ASP A 105 11.14 14.80 -20.58
N LEU A 106 11.25 15.77 -19.68
CA LEU A 106 10.53 15.78 -18.41
C LEU A 106 9.01 15.73 -18.58
N THR A 107 8.46 16.39 -19.61
CA THR A 107 7.01 16.47 -19.81
C THR A 107 6.43 15.08 -20.08
N TRP A 108 7.03 14.32 -20.97
CA TRP A 108 6.63 12.95 -21.26
C TRP A 108 6.83 12.03 -20.07
N LEU A 109 7.94 12.21 -19.32
CA LEU A 109 8.16 11.45 -18.10
C LEU A 109 7.02 11.70 -17.09
N LEU A 110 6.59 12.96 -16.90
CA LEU A 110 5.49 13.30 -16.00
C LEU A 110 4.15 12.68 -16.48
N VAL A 111 3.88 12.70 -17.78
CA VAL A 111 2.68 12.07 -18.35
C VAL A 111 2.69 10.55 -18.07
N PHE A 112 3.79 9.88 -18.35
CA PHE A 112 3.89 8.44 -18.09
C PHE A 112 3.81 8.14 -16.59
N ARG A 113 4.46 8.91 -15.73
CA ARG A 113 4.37 8.76 -14.26
C ARG A 113 2.94 8.98 -13.74
N PHE A 114 2.19 9.90 -14.32
CA PHE A 114 0.77 10.06 -14.00
C PHE A 114 -0.05 8.81 -14.38
N ILE A 115 0.18 8.24 -15.57
CA ILE A 115 -0.49 7.02 -16.02
C ILE A 115 -0.09 5.82 -15.13
N VAL A 116 1.19 5.71 -14.76
CA VAL A 116 1.65 4.72 -13.76
C VAL A 116 0.82 4.87 -12.49
N GLY A 117 0.72 6.09 -11.95
CA GLY A 117 -0.07 6.36 -10.76
C GLY A 117 -1.54 5.94 -10.89
N LEU A 118 -2.19 6.22 -12.01
CA LEU A 118 -3.58 5.79 -12.27
C LEU A 118 -3.76 4.27 -12.12
N GLY A 119 -2.83 3.50 -12.67
CA GLY A 119 -2.85 2.04 -12.56
C GLY A 119 -2.61 1.57 -11.11
N LEU A 120 -1.53 2.03 -10.48
CA LEU A 120 -1.15 1.68 -9.11
C LEU A 120 -2.25 2.01 -8.10
N GLY A 121 -2.88 3.19 -8.20
CA GLY A 121 -3.92 3.63 -7.26
C GLY A 121 -5.16 2.75 -7.26
N GLY A 122 -5.48 2.14 -8.39
CA GLY A 122 -6.63 1.24 -8.53
C GLY A 122 -6.41 -0.17 -8.01
N GLN A 123 -5.18 -0.60 -7.82
CA GLN A 123 -4.85 -2.01 -7.61
C GLN A 123 -5.21 -2.51 -6.21
N LEU A 124 -4.79 -1.82 -5.15
CA LEU A 124 -5.01 -2.25 -3.78
C LEU A 124 -6.48 -2.45 -3.40
N PRO A 125 -7.39 -1.49 -3.66
CA PRO A 125 -8.80 -1.66 -3.31
C PRO A 125 -9.41 -2.90 -3.96
N VAL A 126 -9.04 -3.20 -5.20
CA VAL A 126 -9.52 -4.35 -5.94
C VAL A 126 -8.92 -5.66 -5.43
N ALA A 127 -7.62 -5.68 -5.12
CA ALA A 127 -6.93 -6.83 -4.54
C ALA A 127 -7.54 -7.24 -3.20
N VAL A 128 -7.71 -6.29 -2.29
CA VAL A 128 -8.32 -6.51 -0.96
C VAL A 128 -9.75 -7.03 -1.10
N THR A 129 -10.53 -6.47 -2.02
CA THR A 129 -11.90 -6.91 -2.27
C THR A 129 -11.91 -8.36 -2.77
N LEU A 130 -11.11 -8.70 -3.78
CA LEU A 130 -11.00 -10.06 -4.32
C LEU A 130 -10.63 -11.07 -3.24
N VAL A 131 -9.58 -10.79 -2.46
CA VAL A 131 -9.18 -11.70 -1.38
C VAL A 131 -10.29 -11.83 -0.34
N SER A 132 -10.91 -10.74 0.08
CA SER A 132 -11.92 -10.74 1.13
C SER A 132 -13.22 -11.45 0.75
N GLU A 133 -13.57 -11.51 -0.54
CA GLU A 133 -14.76 -12.18 -1.03
C GLU A 133 -14.64 -13.72 -0.97
N TYR A 134 -13.43 -14.25 -1.08
CA TYR A 134 -13.17 -15.69 -1.08
C TYR A 134 -12.73 -16.24 0.28
N ILE A 135 -12.29 -15.39 1.20
CA ILE A 135 -11.80 -15.83 2.51
C ILE A 135 -12.93 -15.81 3.54
N PRO A 136 -13.07 -16.89 4.37
CA PRO A 136 -14.01 -16.91 5.49
C PRO A 136 -13.86 -15.71 6.41
N ALA A 137 -14.98 -15.16 6.90
CA ALA A 137 -15.03 -13.91 7.63
C ALA A 137 -14.07 -13.85 8.83
N HIS A 138 -13.94 -14.96 9.59
CA HIS A 138 -13.09 -15.06 10.78
C HIS A 138 -11.58 -15.06 10.48
N LEU A 139 -11.15 -15.32 9.22
CA LEU A 139 -9.75 -15.34 8.80
C LEU A 139 -9.40 -14.17 7.85
N ARG A 140 -10.40 -13.39 7.44
CA ARG A 140 -10.24 -12.31 6.46
C ARG A 140 -9.14 -11.31 6.85
N GLY A 141 -9.16 -10.85 8.10
CA GLY A 141 -8.13 -9.93 8.60
C GLY A 141 -6.71 -10.51 8.48
N ARG A 142 -6.55 -11.78 8.82
CA ARG A 142 -5.26 -12.48 8.73
C ARG A 142 -4.73 -12.55 7.30
N PHE A 143 -5.62 -12.84 6.34
CA PHE A 143 -5.25 -12.92 4.92
C PHE A 143 -4.95 -11.52 4.33
N ILE A 144 -5.61 -10.48 4.78
CA ILE A 144 -5.29 -9.09 4.38
C ILE A 144 -3.91 -8.69 4.88
N VAL A 145 -3.56 -8.99 6.13
CA VAL A 145 -2.20 -8.74 6.66
C VAL A 145 -1.14 -9.52 5.89
N LEU A 146 -1.42 -10.79 5.53
CA LEU A 146 -0.52 -11.56 4.68
C LEU A 146 -0.39 -10.97 3.26
N LEU A 147 -1.48 -10.46 2.70
CA LEU A 147 -1.45 -9.74 1.42
C LEU A 147 -0.55 -8.50 1.49
N GLU A 148 -0.71 -7.72 2.56
CA GLU A 148 0.10 -6.52 2.79
C GLU A 148 1.60 -6.82 2.96
N SER A 149 1.97 -8.00 3.48
CA SER A 149 3.37 -8.38 3.61
C SER A 149 4.14 -8.47 2.28
N PHE A 150 3.43 -8.66 1.16
CA PHE A 150 4.02 -8.61 -0.18
C PHE A 150 4.54 -7.21 -0.55
N TRP A 151 4.05 -6.16 0.10
CA TRP A 151 4.57 -4.81 -0.09
C TRP A 151 6.07 -4.69 0.23
N GLY A 152 6.49 -5.20 1.40
CA GLY A 152 7.90 -5.22 1.77
C GLY A 152 8.77 -6.03 0.81
N LEU A 153 8.25 -7.16 0.29
CA LEU A 153 8.94 -7.95 -0.73
C LEU A 153 9.11 -7.16 -2.04
N GLY A 154 8.10 -6.36 -2.43
CA GLY A 154 8.20 -5.51 -3.62
C GLY A 154 9.30 -4.45 -3.51
N TRP A 155 9.39 -3.76 -2.38
CA TRP A 155 10.48 -2.83 -2.10
C TRP A 155 11.85 -3.52 -2.10
N LEU A 156 11.95 -4.74 -1.56
CA LEU A 156 13.17 -5.54 -1.60
C LEU A 156 13.59 -5.85 -3.04
N VAL A 157 12.64 -6.29 -3.88
CA VAL A 157 12.91 -6.55 -5.31
C VAL A 157 13.34 -5.26 -6.02
N ALA A 158 12.69 -4.12 -5.75
CA ALA A 158 13.08 -2.82 -6.29
C ALA A 158 14.53 -2.45 -5.92
N ALA A 159 14.91 -2.63 -4.66
CA ALA A 159 16.27 -2.37 -4.19
C ALA A 159 17.30 -3.29 -4.85
N LEU A 160 17.00 -4.60 -4.97
CA LEU A 160 17.88 -5.57 -5.64
C LEU A 160 18.04 -5.24 -7.13
N VAL A 161 16.95 -5.02 -7.85
CA VAL A 161 17.00 -4.61 -9.26
C VAL A 161 17.83 -3.33 -9.40
N SER A 162 17.58 -2.33 -8.57
CA SER A 162 18.30 -1.07 -8.65
C SER A 162 19.79 -1.21 -8.35
N ARG A 163 20.16 -2.00 -7.33
CA ARG A 163 21.56 -2.22 -6.94
C ARG A 163 22.37 -2.92 -8.03
N PHE A 164 21.78 -3.91 -8.72
CA PHE A 164 22.49 -4.73 -9.70
C PHE A 164 22.30 -4.27 -11.14
N VAL A 165 21.28 -3.45 -11.44
CA VAL A 165 20.99 -3.03 -12.82
C VAL A 165 21.40 -1.59 -13.08
N ILE A 166 21.05 -0.65 -12.20
CA ILE A 166 21.25 0.79 -12.48
C ILE A 166 22.71 1.16 -12.68
N PRO A 167 23.69 0.68 -11.86
CA PRO A 167 25.09 1.07 -12.02
C PRO A 167 25.70 0.65 -13.35
N ASP A 168 25.35 -0.56 -13.86
CA ASP A 168 25.97 -1.15 -15.04
C ASP A 168 25.16 -0.92 -16.33
N PHE A 169 23.83 -0.88 -16.23
CA PHE A 169 22.93 -0.85 -17.40
C PHE A 169 22.08 0.42 -17.49
N GLY A 170 22.19 1.33 -16.51
CA GLY A 170 21.45 2.58 -16.46
C GLY A 170 20.03 2.45 -15.91
N TRP A 171 19.44 3.60 -15.56
CA TRP A 171 18.10 3.69 -14.98
C TRP A 171 16.98 3.34 -15.98
N GLN A 172 17.22 3.49 -17.28
CA GLN A 172 16.27 3.10 -18.34
C GLN A 172 15.97 1.60 -18.28
N THR A 173 17.00 0.79 -18.08
CA THR A 173 16.85 -0.67 -17.95
C THR A 173 16.01 -1.06 -16.72
N ALA A 174 16.15 -0.33 -15.61
CA ALA A 174 15.32 -0.56 -14.44
C ALA A 174 13.84 -0.26 -14.72
N PHE A 175 13.50 0.80 -15.46
CA PHE A 175 12.14 1.06 -15.92
C PHE A 175 11.63 -0.05 -16.87
N MET A 176 12.44 -0.54 -17.78
CA MET A 176 12.04 -1.66 -18.66
C MET A 176 11.74 -2.93 -17.87
N ILE A 177 12.52 -3.24 -16.83
CA ILE A 177 12.24 -4.36 -15.90
C ILE A 177 10.92 -4.11 -15.16
N GLY A 178 10.63 -2.86 -14.73
CA GLY A 178 9.33 -2.47 -14.17
C GLY A 178 8.14 -2.68 -15.10
N GLY A 179 8.37 -2.83 -16.42
CA GLY A 179 7.36 -3.19 -17.40
C GLY A 179 7.03 -4.68 -17.47
N LEU A 180 7.91 -5.57 -17.00
CA LEU A 180 7.73 -7.02 -17.08
C LEU A 180 6.47 -7.54 -16.37
N PRO A 181 6.01 -6.94 -15.26
CA PRO A 181 4.76 -7.36 -14.61
C PRO A 181 3.54 -7.32 -15.53
N ALA A 182 3.53 -6.58 -16.64
CA ALA A 182 2.46 -6.64 -17.64
C ALA A 182 2.20 -8.09 -18.10
N LEU A 183 3.24 -8.92 -18.22
CA LEU A 183 3.12 -10.33 -18.57
C LEU A 183 2.42 -11.16 -17.48
N TYR A 184 2.53 -10.73 -16.23
CA TYR A 184 1.88 -11.38 -15.10
C TYR A 184 0.35 -11.25 -15.14
N ALA A 185 -0.19 -10.29 -15.88
CA ALA A 185 -1.63 -10.19 -16.13
C ALA A 185 -2.20 -11.48 -16.76
N ILE A 186 -1.40 -12.21 -17.53
CA ILE A 186 -1.79 -13.52 -18.10
C ILE A 186 -2.02 -14.55 -16.98
N VAL A 187 -1.15 -14.55 -15.96
CA VAL A 187 -1.28 -15.44 -14.79
C VAL A 187 -2.55 -15.08 -14.00
N ILE A 188 -2.77 -13.79 -13.75
CA ILE A 188 -4.00 -13.30 -13.08
C ILE A 188 -5.22 -13.73 -13.87
N TRP A 189 -5.21 -13.53 -15.17
CA TRP A 189 -6.36 -13.89 -16.03
C TRP A 189 -6.68 -15.37 -16.00
N LYS A 190 -5.69 -16.24 -15.92
CA LYS A 190 -5.88 -17.70 -15.88
C LYS A 190 -6.19 -18.25 -14.49
N MET A 191 -5.62 -17.69 -13.45
CA MET A 191 -5.63 -18.28 -12.11
C MET A 191 -6.60 -17.60 -11.13
N VAL A 192 -6.85 -16.30 -11.28
CA VAL A 192 -7.76 -15.57 -10.39
C VAL A 192 -9.20 -15.74 -10.89
N PRO A 193 -10.12 -16.19 -10.03
CA PRO A 193 -11.54 -16.26 -10.38
C PRO A 193 -12.17 -14.86 -10.38
N GLU A 194 -13.25 -14.66 -11.13
CA GLU A 194 -14.03 -13.43 -11.04
C GLU A 194 -14.89 -13.42 -9.77
N SER A 195 -15.20 -12.23 -9.26
CA SER A 195 -16.02 -12.02 -8.06
C SER A 195 -17.41 -12.65 -8.19
N ILE A 196 -17.78 -13.51 -7.22
CA ILE A 196 -19.12 -14.14 -7.20
C ILE A 196 -20.23 -13.10 -7.05
N PRO A 197 -20.14 -12.10 -6.13
CA PRO A 197 -21.11 -11.01 -6.06
C PRO A 197 -21.25 -10.23 -7.37
N PHE A 198 -20.15 -10.01 -8.09
CA PHE A 198 -20.19 -9.34 -9.39
C PHE A 198 -20.97 -10.18 -10.43
N LEU A 199 -20.70 -11.49 -10.53
CA LEU A 199 -21.38 -12.38 -11.45
C LEU A 199 -22.89 -12.44 -11.17
N ILE A 200 -23.28 -12.53 -9.91
CA ILE A 200 -24.69 -12.53 -9.48
C ILE A 200 -25.37 -11.21 -9.89
N ASN A 201 -24.76 -10.06 -9.59
CA ASN A 201 -25.30 -8.73 -9.89
C ASN A 201 -25.44 -8.47 -11.40
N ARG A 202 -24.65 -9.20 -12.23
CA ARG A 202 -24.72 -9.17 -13.70
C ARG A 202 -25.67 -10.20 -14.29
N GLY A 203 -26.40 -10.95 -13.47
CA GLY A 203 -27.29 -12.01 -13.94
C GLY A 203 -26.57 -13.27 -14.46
N ARG A 204 -25.23 -13.37 -14.31
CA ARG A 204 -24.40 -14.51 -14.74
C ARG A 204 -24.40 -15.63 -13.69
N ILE A 205 -25.60 -16.08 -13.31
CA ILE A 205 -25.82 -16.97 -12.16
C ILE A 205 -25.24 -18.36 -12.40
N GLU A 206 -25.37 -18.85 -13.62
CA GLU A 206 -24.85 -20.20 -14.01
C GLU A 206 -23.32 -20.23 -13.87
N GLU A 207 -22.64 -19.16 -14.29
CA GLU A 207 -21.19 -19.04 -14.17
C GLU A 207 -20.75 -18.94 -12.71
N ALA A 208 -21.47 -18.13 -11.90
CA ALA A 208 -21.23 -18.05 -10.46
C ALA A 208 -21.39 -19.42 -9.79
N SER A 209 -22.45 -20.16 -10.13
CA SER A 209 -22.69 -21.51 -9.62
C SER A 209 -21.61 -22.51 -10.04
N ALA A 210 -21.22 -22.50 -11.31
CA ALA A 210 -20.14 -23.36 -11.81
C ALA A 210 -18.82 -23.09 -11.11
N LEU A 211 -18.51 -21.80 -10.86
CA LEU A 211 -17.32 -21.37 -10.14
C LEU A 211 -17.34 -21.84 -8.68
N VAL A 212 -18.44 -21.66 -7.96
CA VAL A 212 -18.60 -22.14 -6.59
C VAL A 212 -18.41 -23.65 -6.51
N LYS A 213 -19.07 -24.42 -7.39
CA LYS A 213 -18.93 -25.89 -7.45
C LYS A 213 -17.47 -26.30 -7.71
N LYS A 214 -16.76 -25.58 -8.59
CA LYS A 214 -15.34 -25.84 -8.86
C LYS A 214 -14.49 -25.63 -7.61
N ILE A 215 -14.70 -24.55 -6.87
CA ILE A 215 -13.95 -24.23 -5.66
C ILE A 215 -14.26 -25.24 -4.54
N GLU A 216 -15.53 -25.62 -4.35
CA GLU A 216 -15.94 -26.65 -3.40
C GLU A 216 -15.21 -27.99 -3.66
N ARG A 217 -15.13 -28.42 -4.92
CA ARG A 217 -14.35 -29.61 -5.31
C ARG A 217 -12.88 -29.48 -4.97
N GLN A 218 -12.28 -28.32 -5.21
CA GLN A 218 -10.88 -28.06 -4.88
C GLN A 218 -10.62 -28.06 -3.37
N CYS A 219 -11.62 -27.67 -2.57
CA CYS A 219 -11.56 -27.70 -1.11
C CYS A 219 -11.96 -29.05 -0.50
N GLY A 220 -12.35 -30.04 -1.32
CA GLY A 220 -12.75 -31.35 -0.85
C GLY A 220 -14.09 -31.39 -0.11
N VAL A 221 -14.97 -30.40 -0.35
CA VAL A 221 -16.26 -30.26 0.32
C VAL A 221 -17.37 -30.77 -0.58
N GLN A 222 -18.47 -31.28 0.05
CA GLN A 222 -19.67 -31.75 -0.68
C GLN A 222 -20.24 -30.59 -1.51
N VAL A 223 -20.47 -30.87 -2.80
CA VAL A 223 -21.07 -29.96 -3.77
C VAL A 223 -22.58 -29.98 -3.63
N TYR A 224 -23.21 -28.83 -3.42
CA TYR A 224 -24.67 -28.73 -3.40
C TYR A 224 -25.21 -28.36 -4.77
N GLU A 225 -26.20 -29.12 -5.24
CA GLU A 225 -26.84 -28.90 -6.56
C GLU A 225 -27.84 -27.72 -6.51
N ILE A 226 -28.60 -27.63 -5.40
CA ILE A 226 -29.67 -26.64 -5.23
C ILE A 226 -29.15 -25.44 -4.46
N PHE A 227 -29.40 -24.24 -4.97
CA PHE A 227 -29.05 -22.97 -4.33
C PHE A 227 -30.16 -21.94 -4.48
N GLU A 228 -30.25 -21.06 -3.48
CA GLU A 228 -31.09 -19.87 -3.55
C GLU A 228 -30.26 -18.69 -4.08
N VAL A 229 -30.82 -17.97 -5.04
CA VAL A 229 -30.21 -16.70 -5.48
C VAL A 229 -30.81 -15.60 -4.61
N LYS A 230 -30.07 -15.17 -3.59
CA LYS A 230 -30.44 -13.94 -2.87
C LYS A 230 -29.78 -12.77 -3.59
N PRO A 231 -30.55 -11.70 -3.86
CA PRO A 231 -29.95 -10.46 -4.34
C PRO A 231 -28.85 -10.03 -3.35
N VAL A 232 -27.71 -9.65 -3.87
CA VAL A 232 -26.68 -9.00 -3.03
C VAL A 232 -27.31 -7.72 -2.49
N ALA A 233 -27.24 -7.51 -1.17
CA ALA A 233 -27.84 -6.36 -0.53
C ALA A 233 -27.43 -5.07 -1.27
N GLU A 234 -28.41 -4.24 -1.58
CA GLU A 234 -28.16 -2.95 -2.23
C GLU A 234 -27.17 -2.15 -1.39
N LYS A 235 -26.16 -1.58 -2.06
CA LYS A 235 -25.24 -0.64 -1.41
C LYS A 235 -26.07 0.53 -0.88
N GLN A 236 -26.15 0.66 0.44
CA GLN A 236 -26.75 1.86 1.03
C GLN A 236 -25.97 3.09 0.53
N ASN A 237 -26.69 4.12 0.10
CA ASN A 237 -26.10 5.40 -0.25
C ASN A 237 -25.53 6.05 1.03
N ILE A 238 -24.23 5.87 1.24
CA ILE A 238 -23.53 6.43 2.40
C ILE A 238 -23.19 7.87 2.07
N SER A 239 -23.67 8.80 2.89
CA SER A 239 -23.34 10.21 2.74
C SER A 239 -22.02 10.54 3.43
N PHE A 240 -21.23 11.41 2.80
CA PHE A 240 -20.01 11.96 3.40
C PHE A 240 -20.24 12.60 4.77
N SER A 241 -21.40 13.23 4.96
CA SER A 241 -21.78 13.83 6.25
C SER A 241 -21.86 12.82 7.40
N GLN A 242 -22.12 11.55 7.13
CA GLN A 242 -22.16 10.50 8.17
C GLN A 242 -20.78 10.30 8.83
N LEU A 243 -19.69 10.51 8.11
CA LEU A 243 -18.34 10.43 8.67
C LEU A 243 -18.07 11.54 9.70
N TRP A 244 -18.81 12.65 9.63
CA TRP A 244 -18.65 13.82 10.49
C TRP A 244 -19.77 13.96 11.52
N SER A 245 -20.59 12.93 11.70
CA SER A 245 -21.67 12.92 12.69
C SER A 245 -21.25 12.27 14.01
N GLY A 246 -21.61 12.87 15.13
CA GLY A 246 -21.42 12.32 16.47
C GLY A 246 -19.97 11.86 16.76
N ILE A 247 -19.84 10.62 17.23
CA ILE A 247 -18.54 10.04 17.59
C ILE A 247 -17.63 9.79 16.38
N PHE A 248 -18.21 9.66 15.17
CA PHE A 248 -17.44 9.37 13.95
C PHE A 248 -16.57 10.55 13.54
N ALA A 249 -16.98 11.79 13.81
CA ALA A 249 -16.17 12.97 13.49
C ALA A 249 -14.79 12.91 14.15
N ARG A 250 -14.71 12.55 15.44
CA ARG A 250 -13.44 12.39 16.16
C ARG A 250 -12.61 11.27 15.56
N ARG A 251 -13.22 10.12 15.25
CA ARG A 251 -12.53 8.96 14.66
C ARG A 251 -12.03 9.24 13.24
N THR A 252 -12.86 9.90 12.45
CA THR A 252 -12.51 10.31 11.08
C THR A 252 -11.34 11.29 11.08
N LEU A 253 -11.39 12.33 11.91
CA LEU A 253 -10.30 13.30 12.04
C LEU A 253 -9.00 12.61 12.47
N MET A 254 -9.08 11.74 13.49
CA MET A 254 -7.94 10.96 13.97
C MET A 254 -7.33 10.14 12.84
N LEU A 255 -8.14 9.34 12.14
CA LEU A 255 -7.64 8.49 11.05
C LEU A 255 -7.04 9.30 9.91
N TRP A 256 -7.65 10.42 9.54
CA TRP A 256 -7.13 11.29 8.48
C TRP A 256 -5.75 11.85 8.84
N LEU A 257 -5.56 12.29 10.09
CA LEU A 257 -4.27 12.78 10.56
C LEU A 257 -3.22 11.66 10.61
N ILE A 258 -3.60 10.46 11.04
CA ILE A 258 -2.71 9.29 11.08
C ILE A 258 -2.29 8.89 9.66
N TRP A 259 -3.25 8.72 8.74
CA TRP A 259 -2.97 8.34 7.36
C TRP A 259 -2.13 9.39 6.63
N PHE A 260 -2.44 10.67 6.81
CA PHE A 260 -1.63 11.76 6.25
C PHE A 260 -0.19 11.68 6.77
N GLY A 261 0.01 11.61 8.08
CA GLY A 261 1.35 11.64 8.66
C GLY A 261 2.18 10.39 8.35
N ILE A 262 1.56 9.20 8.34
CA ILE A 262 2.24 7.95 7.98
C ILE A 262 2.62 7.96 6.50
N ILE A 263 1.72 8.34 5.58
CA ILE A 263 2.03 8.41 4.15
C ILE A 263 3.08 9.49 3.88
N PHE A 264 2.94 10.67 4.49
CA PHE A 264 3.89 11.76 4.38
C PHE A 264 5.30 11.31 4.81
N SER A 265 5.42 10.66 5.97
CA SER A 265 6.71 10.21 6.49
C SER A 265 7.27 9.01 5.71
N TYR A 266 6.43 8.00 5.41
CA TYR A 266 6.89 6.80 4.73
C TYR A 266 7.44 7.12 3.34
N TYR A 267 6.62 7.73 2.50
CA TYR A 267 7.06 8.06 1.14
C TYR A 267 8.07 9.21 1.12
N GLY A 268 7.96 10.16 2.03
CA GLY A 268 8.95 11.21 2.17
C GLY A 268 10.34 10.69 2.56
N ILE A 269 10.42 9.69 3.41
CA ILE A 269 11.68 9.04 3.80
C ILE A 269 12.15 8.10 2.69
N PHE A 270 11.39 7.02 2.41
CA PHE A 270 11.89 5.91 1.61
C PHE A 270 12.05 6.26 0.12
N THR A 271 11.22 7.15 -0.43
CA THR A 271 11.39 7.60 -1.81
C THR A 271 12.65 8.44 -2.00
N TRP A 272 13.04 9.21 -0.99
CA TRP A 272 14.17 10.12 -1.09
C TRP A 272 15.46 9.59 -0.48
N LEU A 273 15.40 8.51 0.30
CA LEU A 273 16.53 7.98 1.04
C LEU A 273 17.78 7.72 0.18
N PRO A 274 17.71 7.09 -1.02
CA PRO A 274 18.87 6.95 -1.88
C PRO A 274 19.48 8.31 -2.29
N SER A 275 18.64 9.25 -2.71
CA SER A 275 19.06 10.59 -3.12
C SER A 275 19.64 11.41 -1.96
N LEU A 276 19.09 11.24 -0.75
CA LEU A 276 19.57 11.89 0.47
C LEU A 276 20.97 11.41 0.83
N LEU A 277 21.22 10.11 0.78
CA LEU A 277 22.53 9.52 1.07
C LEU A 277 23.59 9.93 0.03
N VAL A 278 23.22 9.97 -1.25
CA VAL A 278 24.13 10.48 -2.31
C VAL A 278 24.51 11.93 -2.03
N LYS A 279 23.58 12.77 -1.59
CA LYS A 279 23.87 14.18 -1.26
C LYS A 279 24.77 14.33 -0.04
N GLU A 280 24.70 13.39 0.92
CA GLU A 280 25.63 13.33 2.07
C GLU A 280 27.04 12.80 1.71
N GLY A 281 27.28 12.54 0.42
CA GLY A 281 28.61 12.16 -0.10
C GLY A 281 28.84 10.66 -0.27
N TYR A 282 27.84 9.80 -0.05
CA TYR A 282 27.93 8.37 -0.34
C TYR A 282 27.81 8.12 -1.85
N SER A 283 28.54 7.15 -2.36
CA SER A 283 28.37 6.72 -3.75
C SER A 283 26.97 6.17 -3.98
N ILE A 284 26.48 6.19 -5.23
CA ILE A 284 25.18 5.62 -5.61
C ILE A 284 25.08 4.14 -5.17
N VAL A 285 26.15 3.38 -5.38
CA VAL A 285 26.20 1.96 -4.99
C VAL A 285 26.07 1.77 -3.50
N GLN A 286 26.83 2.51 -2.69
CA GLN A 286 26.75 2.47 -1.23
C GLN A 286 25.37 2.90 -0.73
N SER A 287 24.80 3.94 -1.31
CA SER A 287 23.46 4.40 -0.97
C SER A 287 22.40 3.32 -1.21
N PHE A 288 22.48 2.61 -2.33
CA PHE A 288 21.58 1.50 -2.64
C PHE A 288 21.78 0.32 -1.70
N GLU A 289 23.01 -0.02 -1.32
CA GLU A 289 23.31 -1.08 -0.35
C GLU A 289 22.76 -0.77 1.04
N TYR A 290 22.94 0.45 1.53
CA TYR A 290 22.41 0.84 2.84
C TYR A 290 20.88 0.83 2.85
N VAL A 291 20.25 1.34 1.80
CA VAL A 291 18.78 1.30 1.67
C VAL A 291 18.28 -0.14 1.56
N LEU A 292 18.98 -1.03 0.86
CA LEU A 292 18.65 -2.45 0.78
C LEU A 292 18.65 -3.10 2.17
N ILE A 293 19.69 -2.84 2.99
CA ILE A 293 19.76 -3.36 4.36
C ILE A 293 18.60 -2.82 5.21
N MET A 294 18.26 -1.55 5.07
CA MET A 294 17.13 -0.93 5.79
C MET A 294 15.79 -1.53 5.37
N ILE A 295 15.61 -1.83 4.08
CA ILE A 295 14.40 -2.49 3.57
C ILE A 295 14.28 -3.92 4.12
N LEU A 296 15.37 -4.67 4.23
CA LEU A 296 15.36 -5.99 4.85
C LEU A 296 14.86 -5.94 6.30
N ALA A 297 15.17 -4.89 7.04
CA ALA A 297 14.69 -4.68 8.41
C ALA A 297 13.18 -4.43 8.50
N GLN A 298 12.52 -4.07 7.41
CA GLN A 298 11.06 -3.88 7.36
C GLN A 298 10.30 -5.21 7.57
N LEU A 299 10.81 -6.33 7.04
CA LEU A 299 10.11 -7.62 7.07
C LEU A 299 9.84 -8.12 8.50
N PRO A 300 10.84 -8.18 9.41
CA PRO A 300 10.59 -8.57 10.80
C PRO A 300 9.69 -7.56 11.53
N GLY A 301 9.66 -6.28 11.12
CA GLY A 301 8.77 -5.26 11.67
C GLY A 301 7.29 -5.65 11.59
N TYR A 302 6.85 -6.17 10.44
CA TYR A 302 5.49 -6.68 10.26
C TYR A 302 5.16 -7.84 11.21
N LEU A 303 6.08 -8.81 11.35
CA LEU A 303 5.86 -10.00 12.18
C LEU A 303 5.74 -9.63 13.66
N VAL A 304 6.62 -8.76 14.13
CA VAL A 304 6.60 -8.27 15.52
C VAL A 304 5.35 -7.42 15.78
N ALA A 305 4.97 -6.56 14.85
CA ALA A 305 3.74 -5.76 14.96
C ALA A 305 2.50 -6.64 15.03
N ALA A 306 2.39 -7.67 14.17
CA ALA A 306 1.28 -8.61 14.17
C ALA A 306 1.16 -9.36 15.50
N TRP A 307 2.28 -9.76 16.10
CA TRP A 307 2.29 -10.41 17.40
C TRP A 307 1.91 -9.46 18.55
N LEU A 308 2.44 -8.22 18.53
CA LEU A 308 2.15 -7.22 19.57
C LEU A 308 0.69 -6.73 19.53
N VAL A 309 0.09 -6.58 18.35
CA VAL A 309 -1.33 -6.22 18.20
C VAL A 309 -2.25 -7.18 18.95
N GLU A 310 -1.95 -8.47 18.90
CA GLU A 310 -2.73 -9.48 19.65
C GLU A 310 -2.47 -9.44 21.17
N LYS A 311 -1.25 -9.10 21.58
CA LYS A 311 -0.88 -9.05 23.01
C LYS A 311 -1.24 -7.74 23.70
N LEU A 312 -0.87 -6.60 23.11
CA LEU A 312 -1.01 -5.28 23.72
C LEU A 312 -2.27 -4.55 23.27
N GLY A 313 -2.78 -4.89 22.08
CA GLY A 313 -3.88 -4.16 21.42
C GLY A 313 -3.38 -3.27 20.29
N ARG A 314 -4.37 -2.65 19.59
CA ARG A 314 -4.08 -1.89 18.36
C ARG A 314 -3.51 -0.51 18.68
N LYS A 315 -4.14 0.22 19.57
CA LYS A 315 -3.74 1.60 19.95
C LYS A 315 -2.33 1.68 20.53
N PRO A 316 -1.95 0.92 21.59
CA PRO A 316 -0.62 1.02 22.19
C PRO A 316 0.47 0.52 21.23
N THR A 317 0.20 -0.51 20.41
CA THR A 317 1.15 -0.99 19.43
C THR A 317 1.40 0.05 18.36
N LEU A 318 0.35 0.67 17.79
CA LEU A 318 0.49 1.71 16.77
C LEU A 318 1.24 2.93 17.30
N ALA A 319 0.85 3.44 18.48
CA ALA A 319 1.51 4.58 19.10
C ALA A 319 2.99 4.29 19.43
N GLY A 320 3.28 3.09 19.95
CA GLY A 320 4.65 2.66 20.29
C GLY A 320 5.53 2.55 19.04
N PHE A 321 5.04 1.92 17.96
CA PHE A 321 5.81 1.80 16.72
C PHE A 321 6.06 3.17 16.06
N ILE A 322 5.06 4.06 16.02
CA ILE A 322 5.24 5.41 15.47
C ILE A 322 6.18 6.24 16.36
N GLY A 323 6.07 6.14 17.68
CA GLY A 323 6.97 6.82 18.60
C GLY A 323 8.43 6.36 18.46
N MET A 324 8.66 5.06 18.36
CA MET A 324 10.00 4.50 18.13
C MET A 324 10.54 4.84 16.73
N CYS A 325 9.67 4.89 15.73
CA CYS A 325 10.02 5.38 14.39
C CYS A 325 10.46 6.84 14.45
N ALA A 326 9.75 7.70 15.20
CA ALA A 326 10.11 9.11 15.38
C ALA A 326 11.49 9.27 16.03
N ILE A 327 11.77 8.51 17.09
CA ILE A 327 13.07 8.50 17.76
C ILE A 327 14.17 8.07 16.78
N SER A 328 13.93 6.98 16.05
CA SER A 328 14.91 6.46 15.08
C SER A 328 15.15 7.45 13.94
N ALA A 329 14.12 8.13 13.45
CA ALA A 329 14.24 9.17 12.41
C ALA A 329 15.05 10.37 12.91
N TYR A 330 14.85 10.79 14.15
CA TYR A 330 15.64 11.88 14.73
C TYR A 330 17.13 11.55 14.76
N PHE A 331 17.49 10.40 15.35
CA PHE A 331 18.90 10.01 15.43
C PHE A 331 19.50 9.69 14.06
N PHE A 332 18.72 9.17 13.12
CA PHE A 332 19.15 9.02 11.73
C PHE A 332 19.55 10.35 11.10
N GLY A 333 18.77 11.40 11.32
CA GLY A 333 19.08 12.75 10.83
C GLY A 333 20.27 13.42 11.49
N GLN A 334 20.76 12.89 12.63
CA GLN A 334 21.93 13.36 13.36
C GLN A 334 23.16 12.45 13.18
N SER A 335 23.03 11.39 12.40
CA SER A 335 24.09 10.38 12.23
C SER A 335 25.34 10.97 11.60
N GLY A 336 26.49 10.73 12.21
CA GLY A 336 27.81 11.17 11.73
C GLY A 336 28.67 10.02 11.20
N SER A 337 28.19 8.78 11.26
CA SER A 337 28.90 7.58 10.80
C SER A 337 28.00 6.61 10.03
N VAL A 338 28.61 5.80 9.15
CA VAL A 338 27.91 4.76 8.40
C VAL A 338 27.17 3.78 9.34
N THR A 339 27.80 3.41 10.45
CA THR A 339 27.21 2.49 11.43
C THR A 339 25.93 3.07 12.02
N GLU A 340 25.92 4.34 12.40
CA GLU A 340 24.73 5.02 12.92
C GLU A 340 23.62 5.12 11.86
N ILE A 341 23.96 5.49 10.62
CA ILE A 341 23.01 5.52 9.49
C ILE A 341 22.34 4.16 9.31
N VAL A 342 23.12 3.07 9.30
CA VAL A 342 22.55 1.74 9.11
C VAL A 342 21.70 1.31 10.31
N ILE A 343 22.16 1.51 11.53
CA ILE A 343 21.44 1.11 12.75
C ILE A 343 20.11 1.89 12.85
N TRP A 344 20.18 3.21 12.83
CA TRP A 344 18.97 4.04 12.97
C TRP A 344 18.03 3.92 11.76
N GLY A 345 18.58 3.73 10.56
CA GLY A 345 17.82 3.46 9.36
C GLY A 345 17.08 2.12 9.40
N CYS A 346 17.72 1.06 9.91
CA CYS A 346 17.07 -0.23 10.12
C CYS A 346 15.96 -0.16 11.17
N LEU A 347 16.20 0.51 12.29
CA LEU A 347 15.19 0.70 13.34
C LEU A 347 14.00 1.52 12.83
N MET A 348 14.28 2.63 12.13
CA MET A 348 13.24 3.45 11.50
C MET A 348 12.39 2.64 10.52
N SER A 349 13.03 1.82 9.68
CA SER A 349 12.36 0.95 8.71
C SER A 349 11.52 -0.12 9.38
N PHE A 350 12.05 -0.78 10.41
CA PHE A 350 11.38 -1.80 11.20
C PHE A 350 10.08 -1.25 11.83
N PHE A 351 10.18 -0.12 12.52
CA PHE A 351 9.04 0.45 13.22
C PHE A 351 8.03 1.08 12.25
N ASN A 352 8.49 1.71 11.16
CA ASN A 352 7.58 2.34 10.20
C ASN A 352 6.69 1.29 9.52
N LEU A 353 7.27 0.23 8.96
CA LEU A 353 6.47 -0.78 8.27
C LEU A 353 5.61 -1.62 9.23
N GLY A 354 6.09 -1.86 10.45
CA GLY A 354 5.26 -2.44 11.50
C GLY A 354 4.03 -1.59 11.82
N ALA A 355 4.18 -0.26 11.88
CA ALA A 355 3.06 0.66 12.07
C ALA A 355 2.01 0.56 10.95
N TRP A 356 2.44 0.36 9.69
CA TRP A 356 1.53 0.15 8.56
C TRP A 356 0.63 -1.07 8.76
N GLY A 357 1.19 -2.21 9.17
CA GLY A 357 0.41 -3.43 9.45
C GLY A 357 -0.67 -3.20 10.51
N VAL A 358 -0.32 -2.47 11.57
CA VAL A 358 -1.28 -2.10 12.63
C VAL A 358 -2.35 -1.14 12.12
N LEU A 359 -1.97 -0.14 11.31
CA LEU A 359 -2.89 0.86 10.78
C LEU A 359 -3.97 0.24 9.89
N TYR A 360 -3.59 -0.69 9.02
CA TYR A 360 -4.56 -1.41 8.17
C TYR A 360 -5.57 -2.23 8.97
N THR A 361 -5.17 -2.75 10.13
CA THR A 361 -6.07 -3.45 11.04
C THR A 361 -6.93 -2.47 11.84
N TYR A 362 -6.33 -1.40 12.35
CA TYR A 362 -6.99 -0.43 13.22
C TYR A 362 -8.04 0.42 12.50
N THR A 363 -7.76 0.81 11.26
CA THR A 363 -8.64 1.72 10.48
C THR A 363 -10.06 1.19 10.31
N PRO A 364 -10.28 -0.04 9.80
CA PRO A 364 -11.63 -0.56 9.60
C PRO A 364 -12.35 -0.87 10.92
N GLU A 365 -11.63 -1.10 12.02
CA GLU A 365 -12.21 -1.35 13.33
C GLU A 365 -12.81 -0.08 13.99
N GLN A 366 -12.48 1.11 13.47
CA GLN A 366 -13.02 2.38 13.97
C GLN A 366 -14.43 2.72 13.44
N TYR A 367 -14.92 1.98 12.45
CA TYR A 367 -16.21 2.23 11.82
C TYR A 367 -17.15 1.02 11.87
N PRO A 368 -18.47 1.22 12.00
CA PRO A 368 -19.45 0.16 11.88
C PRO A 368 -19.46 -0.41 10.45
N THR A 369 -19.97 -1.61 10.31
CA THR A 369 -19.89 -2.40 9.07
C THR A 369 -20.47 -1.66 7.86
N ASN A 370 -21.54 -0.88 8.04
CA ASN A 370 -22.21 -0.14 6.97
C ASN A 370 -21.36 0.98 6.35
N ILE A 371 -20.56 1.73 7.14
CA ILE A 371 -19.74 2.85 6.65
C ILE A 371 -18.23 2.53 6.62
N ARG A 372 -17.82 1.34 7.06
CA ARG A 372 -16.42 0.92 7.22
C ARG A 372 -15.57 1.11 5.96
N ALA A 373 -16.02 0.55 4.84
CA ALA A 373 -15.28 0.63 3.58
C ALA A 373 -15.16 2.08 3.09
N PHE A 374 -16.23 2.85 3.24
CA PHE A 374 -16.26 4.25 2.85
C PHE A 374 -15.32 5.11 3.72
N GLY A 375 -15.38 4.96 5.04
CA GLY A 375 -14.51 5.68 5.98
C GLY A 375 -13.03 5.34 5.80
N SER A 376 -12.71 4.05 5.64
CA SER A 376 -11.34 3.59 5.38
C SER A 376 -10.81 4.11 4.04
N GLY A 377 -11.65 4.12 3.01
CA GLY A 377 -11.30 4.66 1.69
C GLY A 377 -10.95 6.15 1.75
N TRP A 378 -11.77 6.96 2.44
CA TRP A 378 -11.50 8.38 2.65
C TRP A 378 -10.23 8.63 3.45
N ALA A 379 -9.97 7.85 4.50
CA ALA A 379 -8.73 7.96 5.26
C ALA A 379 -7.50 7.74 4.36
N GLY A 380 -7.50 6.70 3.54
CA GLY A 380 -6.45 6.47 2.55
C GLY A 380 -6.33 7.55 1.49
N ALA A 381 -7.47 8.13 1.03
CA ALA A 381 -7.47 9.22 0.05
C ALA A 381 -6.83 10.50 0.61
N VAL A 382 -7.19 10.88 1.85
CA VAL A 382 -6.57 12.03 2.54
C VAL A 382 -5.08 11.78 2.78
N GLY A 383 -4.71 10.56 3.14
CA GLY A 383 -3.31 10.19 3.29
C GLY A 383 -2.48 10.46 2.04
N ARG A 384 -3.03 10.27 0.83
CA ARG A 384 -2.32 10.54 -0.43
C ARG A 384 -1.92 12.00 -0.62
N ILE A 385 -2.63 12.94 0.02
CA ILE A 385 -2.22 14.36 0.07
C ILE A 385 -0.84 14.47 0.73
N GLY A 386 -0.58 13.66 1.77
CA GLY A 386 0.75 13.56 2.39
C GLY A 386 1.83 13.10 1.41
N GLY A 387 1.52 12.09 0.59
CA GLY A 387 2.43 11.60 -0.46
C GLY A 387 2.74 12.66 -1.54
N ILE A 388 1.76 13.50 -1.88
CA ILE A 388 1.94 14.62 -2.82
C ILE A 388 2.79 15.72 -2.19
N ALA A 389 2.56 16.05 -0.91
CA ALA A 389 3.23 17.15 -0.23
C ALA A 389 4.67 16.82 0.19
N ALA A 390 4.96 15.57 0.54
CA ALA A 390 6.25 15.15 1.07
C ALA A 390 7.44 15.48 0.15
N PRO A 391 7.40 15.21 -1.17
CA PRO A 391 8.50 15.55 -2.08
C PRO A 391 8.89 17.02 -2.05
N PHE A 392 7.91 17.93 -2.06
CA PHE A 392 8.17 19.38 -2.03
C PHE A 392 8.77 19.82 -0.69
N ALA A 393 8.28 19.27 0.43
CA ALA A 393 8.83 19.56 1.74
C ALA A 393 10.29 19.08 1.85
N VAL A 394 10.59 17.86 1.39
CA VAL A 394 11.94 17.30 1.39
C VAL A 394 12.89 18.13 0.54
N THR A 395 12.54 18.44 -0.70
CA THR A 395 13.43 19.16 -1.62
C THR A 395 13.67 20.59 -1.16
N HIS A 396 12.66 21.26 -0.58
CA HIS A 396 12.80 22.58 -0.01
C HIS A 396 13.81 22.59 1.16
N LEU A 397 13.64 21.70 2.13
CA LEU A 397 14.54 21.60 3.28
C LEU A 397 15.95 21.18 2.88
N MET A 398 16.10 20.28 1.90
CA MET A 398 17.39 19.88 1.39
C MET A 398 18.17 21.00 0.69
N GLY A 399 17.52 22.09 0.30
CA GLY A 399 18.16 23.31 -0.20
C GLY A 399 18.84 24.13 0.88
N MET A 400 18.56 23.90 2.16
CA MET A 400 19.07 24.66 3.30
C MET A 400 20.42 24.09 3.82
N PRO A 401 21.25 24.90 4.51
CA PRO A 401 22.38 24.36 5.28
C PRO A 401 21.88 23.32 6.29
N ASN A 402 22.56 22.18 6.43
CA ASN A 402 22.13 21.04 7.26
C ASN A 402 20.77 20.43 6.85
N GLY A 403 20.43 20.52 5.56
CA GLY A 403 19.13 20.08 5.05
C GLY A 403 18.76 18.62 5.38
N PHE A 404 19.75 17.72 5.43
CA PHE A 404 19.55 16.33 5.84
C PHE A 404 18.94 16.24 7.25
N SER A 405 19.56 16.90 8.22
CA SER A 405 19.05 16.94 9.60
C SER A 405 17.67 17.60 9.70
N TYR A 406 17.41 18.68 8.95
CA TYR A 406 16.09 19.33 8.94
C TYR A 406 15.00 18.44 8.37
N VAL A 407 15.27 17.67 7.30
CA VAL A 407 14.33 16.73 6.73
C VAL A 407 13.91 15.68 7.76
N PHE A 408 14.88 15.08 8.46
CA PHE A 408 14.55 14.05 9.46
C PHE A 408 13.94 14.64 10.75
N THR A 409 14.31 15.86 11.13
CA THR A 409 13.63 16.59 12.21
C THR A 409 12.16 16.87 11.87
N MET A 410 11.86 17.25 10.64
CA MET A 410 10.48 17.43 10.17
C MET A 410 9.69 16.11 10.26
N PHE A 411 10.25 15.00 9.76
CA PHE A 411 9.56 13.69 9.86
C PHE A 411 9.38 13.26 11.31
N THR A 412 10.36 13.50 12.17
CA THR A 412 10.25 13.28 13.61
C THR A 412 9.07 14.05 14.20
N ALA A 413 8.97 15.34 13.90
CA ALA A 413 7.87 16.18 14.39
C ALA A 413 6.50 15.68 13.92
N VAL A 414 6.38 15.29 12.66
CA VAL A 414 5.14 14.72 12.10
C VAL A 414 4.80 13.38 12.79
N LEU A 415 5.76 12.47 12.95
CA LEU A 415 5.54 11.18 13.60
C LEU A 415 5.18 11.33 15.08
N VAL A 416 5.83 12.26 15.82
CA VAL A 416 5.46 12.58 17.20
C VAL A 416 4.04 13.13 17.27
N ALA A 417 3.65 14.04 16.37
CA ALA A 417 2.29 14.55 16.30
C ALA A 417 1.27 13.42 16.05
N VAL A 418 1.58 12.49 15.13
CA VAL A 418 0.73 11.32 14.87
C VAL A 418 0.62 10.42 16.12
N ALA A 419 1.72 10.15 16.82
CA ALA A 419 1.70 9.37 18.05
C ALA A 419 0.81 10.03 19.13
N ILE A 420 0.92 11.36 19.29
CA ILE A 420 0.05 12.13 20.20
C ILE A 420 -1.42 12.03 19.77
N VAL A 421 -1.73 12.17 18.49
CA VAL A 421 -3.09 12.03 17.96
C VAL A 421 -3.66 10.65 18.28
N ILE A 422 -2.88 9.57 18.12
CA ILE A 422 -3.31 8.21 18.48
C ILE A 422 -3.59 8.10 19.97
N LEU A 423 -2.70 8.61 20.81
CA LEU A 423 -2.83 8.52 22.28
C LEU A 423 -4.04 9.31 22.79
N VAL A 424 -4.29 10.51 22.25
CA VAL A 424 -5.34 11.43 22.70
C VAL A 424 -6.70 11.11 22.10
N LEU A 425 -6.75 10.90 20.78
CA LEU A 425 -8.01 10.71 20.04
C LEU A 425 -8.37 9.25 19.81
N GLY A 426 -7.39 8.35 19.83
CA GLY A 426 -7.58 6.94 19.52
C GLY A 426 -8.35 6.18 20.60
N GLU A 427 -9.13 5.21 20.15
CA GLU A 427 -9.79 4.23 21.01
C GLU A 427 -9.19 2.86 20.81
N GLU A 428 -9.03 2.08 21.92
CA GLU A 428 -8.58 0.70 21.82
C GLU A 428 -9.73 -0.19 21.38
N THR A 429 -9.47 -1.00 20.36
CA THR A 429 -10.47 -1.88 19.74
C THR A 429 -10.31 -3.35 20.13
N LYS A 430 -9.19 -3.71 20.78
CA LYS A 430 -8.93 -5.09 21.19
C LYS A 430 -10.03 -5.63 22.09
N GLY A 431 -10.63 -6.76 21.68
CA GLY A 431 -11.64 -7.47 22.49
C GLY A 431 -13.00 -6.76 22.60
N LYS A 432 -13.19 -5.65 21.89
CA LYS A 432 -14.48 -4.93 21.84
C LYS A 432 -15.29 -5.38 20.63
N THR A 433 -16.57 -5.64 20.84
CA THR A 433 -17.53 -5.75 19.75
C THR A 433 -17.90 -4.35 19.25
N LEU A 434 -18.28 -4.24 17.97
CA LEU A 434 -18.72 -2.95 17.41
C LEU A 434 -19.88 -2.33 18.20
N GLU A 435 -20.78 -3.17 18.69
CA GLU A 435 -21.91 -2.77 19.55
C GLU A 435 -21.45 -2.18 20.89
N SER A 436 -20.39 -2.72 21.49
CA SER A 436 -19.82 -2.21 22.75
C SER A 436 -19.08 -0.88 22.59
N MET A 437 -18.76 -0.49 21.37
CA MET A 437 -18.14 0.80 21.03
C MET A 437 -19.16 1.88 20.66
N GLY A 438 -20.46 1.60 20.84
CA GLY A 438 -21.54 2.52 20.48
C GLY A 438 -21.76 2.64 18.97
N LEU A 439 -21.45 1.58 18.23
CA LEU A 439 -21.50 1.51 16.77
C LEU A 439 -22.66 0.65 16.29
#